data_d98f4afec1d221de33be24a307d3c248
#
_entry.id   d98f4afec1d221de33be24a307d3c248
#
_cell.length_a   1.000
_cell.length_b   1.000
_cell.length_c   1.000
_cell.angle_alpha   90.00
_cell.angle_beta   90.00
_cell.angle_gamma   90.00
#
_symmetry.space_group_name_H-M   'P 1'
#
loop_
_entity.id
_entity.type
_entity.pdbx_description
1 polymer ?
#
loop_
_entity_poly.entity_id
_entity_poly.type
_entity_poly.pdbx_seq_one_letter_code
_entity_poly.pdbx_strand_id
1 'polypeptide(L)'
;HFYAHGHNLQAPYMKYLFTYMNRMAHILNGGRSCSQVGILYHGEAEWAGDAMLFQKLGRICMEQQVDYDVIPAEKISYPDLLSCLNDNQELILGTLHLKYLIIPYAQKLPISVLHGIAALSEHGFPVLFIDAFPSDSCEHVDATKLLSIIRKKATCLPLTAFAAFLKNQQLPMVHILSEKPYKDLRVYQYQGDDYQCMMLRNESIWQPIHEDITFSFFKPSAEYDVYHNCIYALKSSAESYMLDLEPGESRLLVSGIDTTGIRIKKVDTSLVKERYKLETPVAISVSTYEDHGSFRPVHGRSSFENLCIEPGFESFHGIIRYETTFTIDSPAKSNSGVFLVIEGANEVIQLTVNQHTLFPAIGAPYRFDITDYIVPGKNQLIIDNTTTVFPLIKDAPSVNTGL
;
A
#
# COMPACT_ATOMS: atom_id res chain seq x y z
N HIS A 1 20.16 -12.47 -3.63
CA HIS A 1 21.01 -12.31 -2.45
C HIS A 1 20.72 -10.97 -1.81
N PHE A 2 20.59 -10.98 -0.49
CA PHE A 2 20.28 -9.81 0.30
C PHE A 2 21.58 -9.28 0.90
N TYR A 3 22.07 -8.15 0.41
CA TYR A 3 23.29 -7.52 0.93
C TYR A 3 22.96 -6.64 2.13
N ALA A 4 22.93 -7.21 3.33
CA ALA A 4 22.57 -6.52 4.56
C ALA A 4 23.76 -5.79 5.23
N HIS A 5 24.98 -5.98 4.75
CA HIS A 5 26.21 -5.40 5.32
C HIS A 5 27.32 -5.36 4.26
N GLY A 6 28.55 -5.06 4.67
CA GLY A 6 29.71 -4.94 3.78
C GLY A 6 29.64 -3.69 2.95
N HIS A 7 29.81 -3.78 1.64
CA HIS A 7 29.83 -2.63 0.73
C HIS A 7 28.50 -1.90 0.56
N ASN A 8 27.40 -2.44 1.15
CA ASN A 8 26.09 -1.79 1.08
C ASN A 8 25.97 -0.69 2.12
N LEU A 9 26.16 0.54 1.72
CA LEU A 9 26.02 1.74 2.56
C LEU A 9 24.56 2.00 3.00
N GLN A 10 23.58 1.33 2.42
CA GLN A 10 22.18 1.39 2.87
C GLN A 10 21.92 0.47 4.08
N ALA A 11 22.80 -0.47 4.39
CA ALA A 11 22.62 -1.42 5.48
C ALA A 11 22.27 -0.77 6.84
N PRO A 12 22.86 0.37 7.25
CA PRO A 12 22.50 1.04 8.51
C PRO A 12 21.04 1.52 8.57
N TYR A 13 20.41 1.75 7.41
CA TYR A 13 19.03 2.23 7.32
C TYR A 13 18.00 1.09 7.37
N MET A 14 18.41 -0.16 7.14
CA MET A 14 17.51 -1.32 7.19
C MET A 14 16.82 -1.49 8.54
N LYS A 15 17.44 -1.04 9.63
CA LYS A 15 16.83 -1.05 10.96
C LYS A 15 15.48 -0.30 11.01
N TYR A 16 15.35 0.79 10.27
CA TYR A 16 14.11 1.57 10.20
C TYR A 16 13.01 0.80 9.47
N LEU A 17 13.36 0.15 8.35
CA LEU A 17 12.44 -0.70 7.62
C LEU A 17 11.97 -1.90 8.46
N PHE A 18 12.89 -2.61 9.11
CA PHE A 18 12.55 -3.74 9.98
C PHE A 18 11.72 -3.31 11.18
N THR A 19 12.00 -2.14 11.75
CA THR A 19 11.18 -1.59 12.85
C THR A 19 9.76 -1.28 12.37
N TYR A 20 9.61 -0.68 11.19
CA TYR A 20 8.31 -0.46 10.55
C TYR A 20 7.57 -1.79 10.34
N MET A 21 8.23 -2.79 9.75
CA MET A 21 7.65 -4.12 9.52
C MET A 21 7.21 -4.79 10.81
N ASN A 22 8.03 -4.72 11.88
CA ASN A 22 7.69 -5.29 13.19
C ASN A 22 6.47 -4.60 13.81
N ARG A 23 6.36 -3.27 13.71
CA ARG A 23 5.17 -2.53 14.20
C ARG A 23 3.93 -2.93 13.43
N MET A 24 4.02 -3.01 12.09
CA MET A 24 2.91 -3.47 11.25
C MET A 24 2.50 -4.90 11.59
N ALA A 25 3.46 -5.82 11.72
CA ALA A 25 3.18 -7.20 12.10
C ALA A 25 2.50 -7.30 13.48
N HIS A 26 2.90 -6.44 14.44
CA HIS A 26 2.25 -6.40 15.75
C HIS A 26 0.79 -5.94 15.68
N ILE A 27 0.50 -4.90 14.90
CA ILE A 27 -0.86 -4.40 14.71
C ILE A 27 -1.76 -5.42 13.98
N LEU A 28 -1.19 -6.15 13.02
CA LEU A 28 -1.93 -7.12 12.19
C LEU A 28 -1.86 -8.54 12.76
N ASN A 29 -1.61 -8.71 14.07
CA ASN A 29 -1.50 -10.01 14.71
C ASN A 29 -2.70 -10.29 15.63
N GLY A 30 -3.19 -11.52 15.59
CA GLY A 30 -4.23 -12.02 16.49
C GLY A 30 -5.68 -11.68 16.10
N GLY A 31 -5.90 -10.79 15.14
CA GLY A 31 -7.23 -10.42 14.66
C GLY A 31 -7.57 -11.05 13.30
N ARG A 32 -8.38 -10.34 12.50
CA ARG A 32 -8.85 -10.83 11.20
C ARG A 32 -8.91 -9.74 10.12
N SER A 33 -8.79 -10.15 8.86
CA SER A 33 -9.18 -9.33 7.71
C SER A 33 -10.68 -9.03 7.76
N CYS A 34 -11.09 -7.85 7.30
CA CYS A 34 -12.48 -7.46 7.15
C CYS A 34 -13.01 -7.69 5.72
N SER A 35 -12.28 -8.43 4.90
CA SER A 35 -12.71 -8.81 3.56
C SER A 35 -14.01 -9.60 3.62
N GLN A 36 -14.93 -9.28 2.71
CA GLN A 36 -16.24 -9.91 2.59
C GLN A 36 -16.37 -10.79 1.33
N VAL A 37 -15.34 -10.79 0.49
CA VAL A 37 -15.31 -11.43 -0.82
C VAL A 37 -14.25 -12.51 -0.84
N GLY A 38 -14.63 -13.75 -1.10
CA GLY A 38 -13.72 -14.84 -1.43
C GLY A 38 -13.69 -15.07 -2.94
N ILE A 39 -12.50 -15.18 -3.53
CA ILE A 39 -12.34 -15.58 -4.94
C ILE A 39 -11.74 -16.98 -4.96
N LEU A 40 -12.41 -17.91 -5.61
CA LEU A 40 -11.94 -19.29 -5.69
C LEU A 40 -10.62 -19.37 -6.49
N TYR A 41 -9.61 -20.02 -5.89
CA TYR A 41 -8.43 -20.50 -6.61
C TYR A 41 -8.70 -21.90 -7.16
N HIS A 42 -8.70 -22.04 -8.47
CA HIS A 42 -9.14 -23.24 -9.18
C HIS A 42 -8.05 -23.78 -10.12
N GLY A 43 -6.85 -23.99 -9.57
CA GLY A 43 -5.67 -24.42 -10.38
C GLY A 43 -5.92 -25.69 -11.20
N GLU A 44 -6.69 -26.66 -10.68
CA GLU A 44 -7.06 -27.90 -11.40
C GLU A 44 -7.92 -27.61 -12.63
N ALA A 45 -8.76 -26.58 -12.56
CA ALA A 45 -9.59 -26.17 -13.69
C ALA A 45 -8.75 -25.61 -14.85
N GLU A 46 -7.66 -24.89 -14.53
CA GLU A 46 -6.74 -24.32 -15.52
C GLU A 46 -6.03 -25.43 -16.33
N TRP A 47 -5.88 -26.62 -15.77
CA TRP A 47 -5.29 -27.78 -16.45
C TRP A 47 -6.30 -28.64 -17.17
N ALA A 48 -7.59 -28.56 -16.78
CA ALA A 48 -8.66 -29.43 -17.29
C ALA A 48 -9.40 -28.84 -18.49
N GLY A 49 -9.30 -27.55 -18.76
CA GLY A 49 -10.00 -26.88 -19.85
C GLY A 49 -9.79 -25.37 -19.87
N ASP A 50 -10.68 -24.67 -20.59
CA ASP A 50 -10.63 -23.21 -20.63
C ASP A 50 -10.98 -22.62 -19.26
N ALA A 51 -10.14 -21.67 -18.80
CA ALA A 51 -10.33 -21.03 -17.50
C ALA A 51 -9.86 -19.58 -17.50
N MET A 52 -10.45 -18.78 -16.62
CA MET A 52 -10.04 -17.41 -16.34
C MET A 52 -9.12 -17.40 -15.13
N LEU A 53 -7.97 -16.74 -15.23
CA LEU A 53 -7.10 -16.52 -14.09
C LEU A 53 -7.81 -15.67 -13.01
N PHE A 54 -7.80 -16.12 -11.76
CA PHE A 54 -8.46 -15.45 -10.64
C PHE A 54 -7.96 -14.02 -10.42
N GLN A 55 -6.70 -13.73 -10.80
CA GLN A 55 -6.07 -12.41 -10.71
C GLN A 55 -6.84 -11.33 -11.48
N LYS A 56 -7.58 -11.69 -12.55
CA LYS A 56 -8.42 -10.73 -13.27
C LYS A 56 -9.52 -10.16 -12.38
N LEU A 57 -10.15 -11.01 -11.57
CA LEU A 57 -11.19 -10.60 -10.62
C LEU A 57 -10.59 -9.84 -9.44
N GLY A 58 -9.47 -10.31 -8.89
CA GLY A 58 -8.76 -9.63 -7.82
C GLY A 58 -8.35 -8.21 -8.22
N ARG A 59 -7.87 -8.03 -9.45
CA ARG A 59 -7.58 -6.70 -9.98
C ARG A 59 -8.80 -5.78 -9.98
N ILE A 60 -9.96 -6.28 -10.45
CA ILE A 60 -11.20 -5.49 -10.47
C ILE A 60 -11.62 -5.14 -9.04
N CYS A 61 -11.54 -6.08 -8.09
CA CYS A 61 -11.81 -5.80 -6.69
C CYS A 61 -10.91 -4.66 -6.17
N MET A 62 -9.60 -4.75 -6.36
CA MET A 62 -8.66 -3.72 -5.94
C MET A 62 -8.94 -2.36 -6.59
N GLU A 63 -9.23 -2.33 -7.89
CA GLU A 63 -9.57 -1.10 -8.63
C GLU A 63 -10.89 -0.46 -8.17
N GLN A 64 -11.76 -1.23 -7.47
CA GLN A 64 -13.01 -0.76 -6.87
C GLN A 64 -12.92 -0.59 -5.34
N GLN A 65 -11.73 -0.62 -4.74
CA GLN A 65 -11.48 -0.52 -3.30
C GLN A 65 -12.25 -1.59 -2.49
N VAL A 66 -12.38 -2.77 -3.06
CA VAL A 66 -12.93 -3.97 -2.41
C VAL A 66 -11.79 -4.90 -2.06
N ASP A 67 -11.63 -5.17 -0.76
CA ASP A 67 -10.69 -6.19 -0.30
C ASP A 67 -11.26 -7.59 -0.53
N TYR A 68 -10.39 -8.56 -0.79
CA TYR A 68 -10.79 -9.93 -1.07
C TYR A 68 -9.74 -10.93 -0.58
N ASP A 69 -10.18 -12.15 -0.33
CA ASP A 69 -9.31 -13.28 -0.02
C ASP A 69 -9.38 -14.34 -1.13
N VAL A 70 -8.25 -14.99 -1.36
CA VAL A 70 -8.17 -16.12 -2.32
C VAL A 70 -8.44 -17.42 -1.58
N ILE A 71 -9.50 -18.11 -1.97
CA ILE A 71 -9.97 -19.30 -1.29
C ILE A 71 -9.50 -20.56 -2.04
N PRO A 72 -8.66 -21.40 -1.44
CA PRO A 72 -8.24 -22.64 -2.05
C PRO A 72 -9.42 -23.60 -2.29
N ALA A 73 -9.37 -24.36 -3.39
CA ALA A 73 -10.40 -25.30 -3.78
C ALA A 73 -10.73 -26.32 -2.67
N GLU A 74 -9.72 -26.75 -1.90
CA GLU A 74 -9.86 -27.71 -0.80
C GLU A 74 -10.77 -27.17 0.32
N LYS A 75 -10.83 -25.86 0.52
CA LYS A 75 -11.72 -25.25 1.52
C LYS A 75 -13.19 -25.34 1.11
N ILE A 76 -13.47 -25.34 -0.19
CA ILE A 76 -14.84 -25.46 -0.73
C ILE A 76 -15.25 -26.93 -0.88
N SER A 77 -14.30 -27.84 -1.01
CA SER A 77 -14.55 -29.28 -1.05
C SER A 77 -14.58 -29.97 0.31
N TYR A 78 -14.44 -29.20 1.39
CA TYR A 78 -14.43 -29.74 2.76
C TYR A 78 -15.77 -30.37 3.14
N PRO A 79 -15.81 -31.59 3.72
CA PRO A 79 -17.04 -32.30 4.02
C PRO A 79 -18.02 -31.54 4.93
N ASP A 80 -17.48 -30.79 5.89
CA ASP A 80 -18.25 -30.02 6.87
C ASP A 80 -18.43 -28.55 6.49
N LEU A 81 -18.34 -28.21 5.19
CA LEU A 81 -18.41 -26.82 4.69
C LEU A 81 -19.66 -26.08 5.19
N LEU A 82 -20.80 -26.76 5.25
CA LEU A 82 -22.05 -26.14 5.72
C LEU A 82 -22.05 -25.80 7.21
N SER A 83 -21.25 -26.48 8.02
CA SER A 83 -21.07 -26.09 9.43
C SER A 83 -20.30 -24.77 9.59
N CYS A 84 -19.67 -24.31 8.51
CA CYS A 84 -19.01 -23.01 8.46
C CYS A 84 -19.94 -21.84 8.11
N LEU A 85 -21.23 -22.09 7.83
CA LEU A 85 -22.22 -21.01 7.65
C LEU A 85 -22.78 -20.60 9.02
N ASN A 86 -22.74 -19.28 9.29
CA ASN A 86 -23.39 -18.72 10.48
C ASN A 86 -24.85 -18.31 10.20
N ASP A 87 -25.56 -17.87 11.25
CA ASP A 87 -26.97 -17.45 11.16
C ASP A 87 -27.18 -16.23 10.25
N ASN A 88 -26.13 -15.43 10.01
CA ASN A 88 -26.15 -14.27 9.12
C ASN A 88 -25.85 -14.63 7.66
N GLN A 89 -25.80 -15.90 7.31
CA GLN A 89 -25.43 -16.39 5.98
C GLN A 89 -24.01 -15.96 5.55
N GLU A 90 -23.07 -15.87 6.50
CA GLU A 90 -21.65 -15.65 6.20
C GLU A 90 -20.91 -16.99 6.26
N LEU A 91 -20.03 -17.22 5.32
CA LEU A 91 -19.14 -18.38 5.30
C LEU A 91 -17.87 -18.08 6.12
N ILE A 92 -17.74 -18.79 7.25
CA ILE A 92 -16.63 -18.62 8.19
C ILE A 92 -15.52 -19.63 7.86
N LEU A 93 -14.42 -19.17 7.28
CA LEU A 93 -13.27 -20.01 6.97
C LEU A 93 -12.07 -19.56 7.83
N GLY A 94 -11.86 -20.22 8.96
CA GLY A 94 -10.89 -19.77 9.96
C GLY A 94 -11.29 -18.42 10.54
N THR A 95 -10.50 -17.38 10.27
CA THR A 95 -10.79 -16.00 10.70
C THR A 95 -11.53 -15.17 9.65
N LEU A 96 -11.76 -15.69 8.44
CA LEU A 96 -12.44 -14.99 7.37
C LEU A 96 -13.95 -15.07 7.51
N HIS A 97 -14.66 -13.98 7.25
CA HIS A 97 -16.12 -13.86 7.28
C HIS A 97 -16.61 -13.42 5.89
N LEU A 98 -16.87 -14.38 5.02
CA LEU A 98 -17.20 -14.13 3.63
C LEU A 98 -18.71 -13.98 3.43
N LYS A 99 -19.13 -12.97 2.69
CA LYS A 99 -20.52 -12.78 2.24
C LYS A 99 -20.74 -13.26 0.80
N TYR A 100 -19.68 -13.37 0.03
CA TYR A 100 -19.71 -13.77 -1.37
C TYR A 100 -18.57 -14.73 -1.67
N LEU A 101 -18.86 -15.79 -2.42
CA LEU A 101 -17.86 -16.62 -3.09
C LEU A 101 -17.95 -16.36 -4.59
N ILE A 102 -16.88 -15.85 -5.16
CA ILE A 102 -16.78 -15.53 -6.59
C ILE A 102 -16.01 -16.64 -7.28
N ILE A 103 -16.60 -17.21 -8.30
CA ILE A 103 -16.02 -18.30 -9.09
C ILE A 103 -15.55 -17.70 -10.42
N PRO A 104 -14.24 -17.59 -10.68
CA PRO A 104 -13.74 -17.21 -12.00
C PRO A 104 -14.23 -18.20 -13.05
N TYR A 105 -14.41 -17.77 -14.30
CA TYR A 105 -14.80 -18.69 -15.35
C TYR A 105 -13.91 -19.94 -15.37
N ALA A 106 -14.53 -21.09 -15.41
CA ALA A 106 -13.89 -22.38 -15.59
C ALA A 106 -14.81 -23.30 -16.39
N GLN A 107 -14.32 -23.87 -17.47
CA GLN A 107 -15.06 -24.85 -18.26
C GLN A 107 -15.39 -26.09 -17.43
N LYS A 108 -14.45 -26.49 -16.56
CA LYS A 108 -14.57 -27.64 -15.66
C LYS A 108 -14.10 -27.27 -14.26
N LEU A 109 -14.72 -27.89 -13.25
CA LEU A 109 -14.29 -27.78 -11.85
C LEU A 109 -14.18 -29.18 -11.25
N PRO A 110 -13.33 -29.40 -10.23
CA PRO A 110 -13.30 -30.66 -9.50
C PRO A 110 -14.67 -31.04 -8.95
N ILE A 111 -15.02 -32.32 -9.03
CA ILE A 111 -16.34 -32.80 -8.58
C ILE A 111 -16.61 -32.46 -7.11
N SER A 112 -15.58 -32.52 -6.26
CA SER A 112 -15.65 -32.14 -4.84
C SER A 112 -15.99 -30.66 -4.64
N VAL A 113 -15.40 -29.77 -5.47
CA VAL A 113 -15.71 -28.33 -5.47
C VAL A 113 -17.13 -28.08 -5.94
N LEU A 114 -17.61 -28.79 -6.99
CA LEU A 114 -18.99 -28.69 -7.45
C LEU A 114 -19.98 -29.11 -6.35
N HIS A 115 -19.67 -30.15 -5.57
CA HIS A 115 -20.48 -30.54 -4.40
C HIS A 115 -20.57 -29.42 -3.36
N GLY A 116 -19.43 -28.80 -2.98
CA GLY A 116 -19.42 -27.71 -2.01
C GLY A 116 -20.19 -26.48 -2.51
N ILE A 117 -19.97 -26.08 -3.78
CA ILE A 117 -20.69 -24.96 -4.40
C ILE A 117 -22.20 -25.22 -4.45
N ALA A 118 -22.63 -26.43 -4.85
CA ALA A 118 -24.02 -26.78 -4.89
C ALA A 118 -24.66 -26.73 -3.48
N ALA A 119 -23.99 -27.27 -2.47
CA ALA A 119 -24.42 -27.24 -1.08
C ALA A 119 -24.57 -25.81 -0.55
N LEU A 120 -23.55 -24.92 -0.75
CA LEU A 120 -23.65 -23.53 -0.37
C LEU A 120 -24.82 -22.82 -1.05
N SER A 121 -24.99 -23.03 -2.36
CA SER A 121 -26.06 -22.42 -3.14
C SER A 121 -27.47 -22.90 -2.70
N GLU A 122 -27.63 -24.17 -2.35
CA GLU A 122 -28.90 -24.71 -1.82
C GLU A 122 -29.27 -24.12 -0.45
N HIS A 123 -28.24 -23.79 0.37
CA HIS A 123 -28.45 -23.15 1.68
C HIS A 123 -28.55 -21.61 1.59
N GLY A 124 -28.55 -21.03 0.37
CA GLY A 124 -28.81 -19.63 0.16
C GLY A 124 -27.57 -18.75 0.30
N PHE A 125 -26.36 -19.33 0.46
CA PHE A 125 -25.13 -18.54 0.45
C PHE A 125 -24.85 -17.97 -0.96
N PRO A 126 -24.52 -16.68 -1.09
CA PRO A 126 -24.30 -16.02 -2.38
C PRO A 126 -23.06 -16.54 -3.11
N VAL A 127 -23.25 -17.35 -4.14
CA VAL A 127 -22.20 -17.77 -5.07
C VAL A 127 -22.39 -17.10 -6.42
N LEU A 128 -21.33 -16.48 -6.92
CA LEU A 128 -21.33 -15.74 -8.17
C LEU A 128 -20.34 -16.34 -9.15
N PHE A 129 -20.81 -16.77 -10.29
CA PHE A 129 -19.99 -17.20 -11.41
C PHE A 129 -19.75 -16.04 -12.39
N ILE A 130 -18.56 -15.99 -12.95
CA ILE A 130 -18.18 -14.98 -13.94
C ILE A 130 -18.15 -15.60 -15.32
N ASP A 131 -18.78 -14.94 -16.29
CA ASP A 131 -18.98 -15.25 -17.71
C ASP A 131 -19.86 -16.48 -17.96
N ALA A 132 -19.58 -17.63 -17.37
CA ALA A 132 -20.42 -18.83 -17.55
C ALA A 132 -20.32 -19.82 -16.39
N PHE A 133 -21.33 -20.67 -16.27
CA PHE A 133 -21.29 -21.85 -15.40
C PHE A 133 -20.41 -22.94 -16.03
N PRO A 134 -19.76 -23.79 -15.23
CA PRO A 134 -19.02 -24.95 -15.72
C PRO A 134 -19.94 -25.89 -16.52
N SER A 135 -19.37 -26.59 -17.48
CA SER A 135 -20.08 -27.57 -18.30
C SER A 135 -19.88 -29.02 -17.85
N ASP A 136 -18.79 -29.30 -17.10
CA ASP A 136 -18.41 -30.66 -16.70
C ASP A 136 -17.53 -30.65 -15.43
N SER A 137 -17.21 -31.86 -14.91
CA SER A 137 -16.19 -32.05 -13.87
C SER A 137 -14.79 -32.28 -14.47
N CYS A 138 -13.75 -31.97 -13.69
CA CYS A 138 -12.36 -32.23 -14.10
C CYS A 138 -12.08 -33.72 -14.27
N GLU A 139 -12.71 -34.56 -13.44
CA GLU A 139 -12.56 -36.01 -13.40
C GLU A 139 -13.45 -36.74 -14.43
N HIS A 140 -14.23 -36.01 -15.27
CA HIS A 140 -15.20 -36.57 -16.21
C HIS A 140 -16.23 -37.52 -15.57
N VAL A 141 -16.61 -37.24 -14.32
CA VAL A 141 -17.67 -37.89 -13.62
C VAL A 141 -18.97 -37.15 -13.87
N ASP A 142 -20.11 -37.86 -13.94
CA ASP A 142 -21.42 -37.22 -14.15
C ASP A 142 -21.73 -36.17 -13.07
N ALA A 143 -21.68 -34.91 -13.47
CA ALA A 143 -21.97 -33.77 -12.65
C ALA A 143 -23.34 -33.12 -12.94
N THR A 144 -24.14 -33.72 -13.79
CA THR A 144 -25.39 -33.13 -14.33
C THR A 144 -26.34 -32.64 -13.22
N LYS A 145 -26.51 -33.41 -12.16
CA LYS A 145 -27.36 -33.02 -11.03
C LYS A 145 -26.82 -31.80 -10.28
N LEU A 146 -25.52 -31.78 -10.00
CA LEU A 146 -24.87 -30.66 -9.30
C LEU A 146 -24.91 -29.37 -10.14
N LEU A 147 -24.58 -29.48 -11.42
CA LEU A 147 -24.66 -28.37 -12.35
C LEU A 147 -26.07 -27.80 -12.53
N SER A 148 -27.09 -28.68 -12.46
CA SER A 148 -28.50 -28.26 -12.48
C SER A 148 -28.85 -27.43 -11.22
N ILE A 149 -28.41 -27.86 -10.04
CA ILE A 149 -28.60 -27.14 -8.77
C ILE A 149 -27.90 -25.78 -8.85
N ILE A 150 -26.61 -25.77 -9.24
CA ILE A 150 -25.81 -24.56 -9.32
C ILE A 150 -26.46 -23.54 -10.28
N ARG A 151 -26.84 -23.96 -11.49
CA ARG A 151 -27.50 -23.07 -12.48
C ARG A 151 -28.83 -22.49 -11.98
N LYS A 152 -29.52 -23.20 -11.13
CA LYS A 152 -30.85 -22.79 -10.56
C LYS A 152 -30.68 -21.84 -9.38
N LYS A 153 -29.59 -21.93 -8.60
CA LYS A 153 -29.44 -21.30 -7.28
C LYS A 153 -28.36 -20.23 -7.24
N ALA A 154 -27.27 -20.41 -7.98
CA ALA A 154 -26.19 -19.44 -8.04
C ALA A 154 -26.46 -18.35 -9.10
N THR A 155 -25.79 -17.23 -8.98
CA THR A 155 -25.85 -16.13 -9.96
C THR A 155 -24.69 -16.24 -10.95
N CYS A 156 -24.94 -15.86 -12.21
CA CYS A 156 -23.89 -15.73 -13.21
C CYS A 156 -24.00 -14.36 -13.89
N LEU A 157 -22.87 -13.68 -14.02
CA LEU A 157 -22.81 -12.39 -14.72
C LEU A 157 -21.52 -12.28 -15.57
N PRO A 158 -21.56 -11.50 -16.66
CA PRO A 158 -20.37 -11.27 -17.47
C PRO A 158 -19.32 -10.47 -16.70
N LEU A 159 -18.03 -10.69 -17.00
CA LEU A 159 -16.91 -9.99 -16.38
C LEU A 159 -17.08 -8.46 -16.42
N THR A 160 -17.64 -7.94 -17.52
CA THR A 160 -17.90 -6.50 -17.70
C THR A 160 -18.89 -5.91 -16.70
N ALA A 161 -19.75 -6.72 -16.09
CA ALA A 161 -20.73 -6.29 -15.10
C ALA A 161 -20.19 -6.45 -13.66
N PHE A 162 -19.04 -7.07 -13.45
CA PHE A 162 -18.54 -7.40 -12.12
C PHE A 162 -18.26 -6.16 -11.25
N ALA A 163 -17.62 -5.13 -11.83
CA ALA A 163 -17.37 -3.87 -11.11
C ALA A 163 -18.66 -3.19 -10.64
N ALA A 164 -19.69 -3.17 -11.49
CA ALA A 164 -21.00 -2.63 -11.14
C ALA A 164 -21.69 -3.47 -10.04
N PHE A 165 -21.56 -4.79 -10.11
CA PHE A 165 -22.06 -5.70 -9.05
C PHE A 165 -21.44 -5.33 -7.70
N LEU A 166 -20.11 -5.22 -7.62
CA LEU A 166 -19.41 -4.88 -6.36
C LEU A 166 -19.95 -3.57 -5.74
N LYS A 167 -20.16 -2.54 -6.58
CA LYS A 167 -20.71 -1.25 -6.14
C LYS A 167 -22.16 -1.39 -5.66
N ASN A 168 -23.00 -2.07 -6.42
CA ASN A 168 -24.42 -2.24 -6.10
C ASN A 168 -24.64 -3.04 -4.79
N GLN A 169 -23.71 -3.93 -4.47
CA GLN A 169 -23.71 -4.68 -3.19
C GLN A 169 -23.04 -3.91 -2.05
N GLN A 170 -22.63 -2.67 -2.26
CA GLN A 170 -21.97 -1.79 -1.26
C GLN A 170 -20.72 -2.43 -0.63
N LEU A 171 -19.94 -3.17 -1.45
CA LEU A 171 -18.74 -3.87 -1.01
C LEU A 171 -17.48 -2.97 -0.95
N PRO A 172 -17.36 -1.83 -1.70
CA PRO A 172 -16.23 -0.94 -1.53
C PRO A 172 -16.10 -0.46 -0.09
N MET A 173 -14.89 -0.51 0.45
CA MET A 173 -14.59 -0.08 1.83
C MET A 173 -14.54 1.43 1.97
N VAL A 174 -14.21 2.13 0.89
CA VAL A 174 -14.21 3.59 0.79
C VAL A 174 -14.96 4.06 -0.44
N HIS A 175 -15.63 5.19 -0.32
CA HIS A 175 -16.29 5.90 -1.41
C HIS A 175 -15.60 7.24 -1.65
N ILE A 176 -15.18 7.47 -2.88
CA ILE A 176 -14.53 8.69 -3.32
C ILE A 176 -15.63 9.67 -3.79
N LEU A 177 -15.72 10.84 -3.15
CA LEU A 177 -16.85 11.76 -3.36
C LEU A 177 -16.87 12.39 -4.75
N SER A 178 -15.72 12.54 -5.40
CA SER A 178 -15.63 13.05 -6.78
C SER A 178 -16.04 12.02 -7.84
N GLU A 179 -16.32 10.77 -7.43
CA GLU A 179 -16.60 9.63 -8.33
C GLU A 179 -15.50 9.32 -9.34
N LYS A 180 -14.31 9.93 -9.21
CA LYS A 180 -13.16 9.62 -10.06
C LYS A 180 -12.64 8.21 -9.75
N PRO A 181 -12.32 7.40 -10.76
CA PRO A 181 -11.73 6.10 -10.53
C PRO A 181 -10.25 6.24 -10.17
N TYR A 182 -9.89 5.93 -8.94
CA TYR A 182 -8.49 5.81 -8.50
C TYR A 182 -8.09 4.33 -8.47
N LYS A 183 -7.70 3.82 -9.63
CA LYS A 183 -7.35 2.40 -9.79
C LYS A 183 -6.14 1.96 -8.97
N ASP A 184 -5.30 2.91 -8.56
CA ASP A 184 -4.09 2.66 -7.79
C ASP A 184 -4.28 2.87 -6.28
N LEU A 185 -5.49 3.25 -5.83
CA LEU A 185 -5.82 3.30 -4.41
C LEU A 185 -6.08 1.88 -3.90
N ARG A 186 -5.25 1.43 -2.96
CA ARG A 186 -5.43 0.15 -2.24
C ARG A 186 -5.98 0.41 -0.86
N VAL A 187 -6.89 -0.46 -0.46
CA VAL A 187 -7.56 -0.41 0.84
C VAL A 187 -7.45 -1.78 1.47
N TYR A 188 -7.03 -1.83 2.72
CA TYR A 188 -7.02 -3.03 3.53
C TYR A 188 -7.55 -2.69 4.92
N GLN A 189 -8.57 -3.43 5.39
CA GLN A 189 -9.15 -3.24 6.71
C GLN A 189 -8.93 -4.47 7.58
N TYR A 190 -8.55 -4.23 8.83
CA TYR A 190 -8.27 -5.27 9.80
C TYR A 190 -8.98 -4.99 11.12
N GLN A 191 -9.52 -6.04 11.74
CA GLN A 191 -10.18 -6.04 13.03
C GLN A 191 -9.28 -6.75 14.05
N GLY A 192 -8.73 -6.02 14.99
CA GLY A 192 -8.13 -6.54 16.22
C GLY A 192 -9.18 -6.75 17.31
N ASP A 193 -8.73 -7.09 18.53
CA ASP A 193 -9.63 -7.35 19.66
C ASP A 193 -10.42 -6.09 20.06
N ASP A 194 -9.71 -4.98 20.31
CA ASP A 194 -10.29 -3.73 20.82
C ASP A 194 -10.19 -2.56 19.83
N TYR A 195 -9.65 -2.79 18.63
CA TYR A 195 -9.44 -1.75 17.62
C TYR A 195 -9.75 -2.25 16.22
N GLN A 196 -9.92 -1.30 15.33
CA GLN A 196 -9.88 -1.55 13.89
C GLN A 196 -8.81 -0.66 13.27
N CYS A 197 -8.20 -1.11 12.21
CA CYS A 197 -7.36 -0.25 11.39
C CYS A 197 -7.64 -0.43 9.90
N MET A 198 -7.39 0.64 9.16
CA MET A 198 -7.51 0.67 7.71
C MET A 198 -6.26 1.28 7.11
N MET A 199 -5.60 0.53 6.25
CA MET A 199 -4.50 1.04 5.44
C MET A 199 -5.03 1.51 4.10
N LEU A 200 -4.68 2.73 3.75
CA LEU A 200 -4.91 3.37 2.46
C LEU A 200 -3.54 3.58 1.81
N ARG A 201 -3.34 3.09 0.59
CA ARG A 201 -2.07 3.22 -0.12
C ARG A 201 -2.28 3.66 -1.56
N ASN A 202 -1.51 4.64 -1.98
CA ASN A 202 -1.39 5.02 -3.39
C ASN A 202 -0.27 4.18 -4.05
N GLU A 203 -0.63 3.26 -4.93
CA GLU A 203 0.34 2.45 -5.70
C GLU A 203 0.80 3.12 -6.99
N SER A 204 0.22 4.26 -7.34
CA SER A 204 0.72 5.05 -8.47
C SER A 204 2.15 5.50 -8.19
N ILE A 205 2.98 5.47 -9.23
CA ILE A 205 4.33 6.04 -9.20
C ILE A 205 4.37 7.46 -9.78
N TRP A 206 3.22 7.96 -10.27
CA TRP A 206 3.14 9.25 -10.96
C TRP A 206 2.11 10.21 -10.41
N GLN A 207 0.97 9.71 -9.93
CA GLN A 207 -0.19 10.55 -9.64
C GLN A 207 -0.51 10.56 -8.15
N PRO A 208 -0.57 11.74 -7.52
CA PRO A 208 -1.07 11.87 -6.15
C PRO A 208 -2.59 11.64 -6.10
N ILE A 209 -3.09 11.35 -4.91
CA ILE A 209 -4.52 11.29 -4.61
C ILE A 209 -4.84 12.43 -3.67
N HIS A 210 -5.73 13.31 -4.10
CA HIS A 210 -6.26 14.44 -3.34
C HIS A 210 -7.77 14.39 -3.40
N GLU A 211 -8.44 13.70 -2.47
CA GLU A 211 -9.89 13.47 -2.54
C GLU A 211 -10.54 13.37 -1.17
N ASP A 212 -11.75 13.86 -1.10
CA ASP A 212 -12.63 13.57 0.01
C ASP A 212 -13.19 12.16 -0.13
N ILE A 213 -13.03 11.35 0.91
CA ILE A 213 -13.55 9.98 0.96
C ILE A 213 -14.47 9.79 2.17
N THR A 214 -15.40 8.84 2.05
CA THR A 214 -16.18 8.31 3.17
C THR A 214 -15.91 6.82 3.33
N PHE A 215 -16.21 6.30 4.50
CA PHE A 215 -15.97 4.88 4.84
C PHE A 215 -17.29 4.14 4.97
N SER A 216 -17.37 2.91 4.45
CA SER A 216 -18.59 2.11 4.51
C SER A 216 -18.90 1.61 5.93
N PHE A 217 -17.89 1.07 6.62
CA PHE A 217 -18.08 0.38 7.92
C PHE A 217 -16.99 0.74 8.93
N PHE A 218 -16.26 1.81 8.69
CA PHE A 218 -15.11 2.22 9.48
C PHE A 218 -15.24 3.68 9.93
N LYS A 219 -14.94 3.95 11.19
CA LYS A 219 -14.96 5.32 11.75
C LYS A 219 -13.61 5.61 12.39
N PRO A 220 -12.65 6.17 11.66
CA PRO A 220 -11.33 6.44 12.20
C PRO A 220 -11.39 7.51 13.29
N SER A 221 -10.66 7.30 14.38
CA SER A 221 -10.46 8.28 15.45
C SER A 221 -9.04 8.85 15.45
N ALA A 222 -8.10 8.14 14.84
CA ALA A 222 -6.70 8.53 14.78
C ALA A 222 -6.01 8.07 13.48
N GLU A 223 -4.90 8.73 13.16
CA GLU A 223 -3.89 8.28 12.18
C GLU A 223 -2.66 7.79 12.96
N TYR A 224 -2.16 6.61 12.64
CA TYR A 224 -0.92 6.08 13.18
C TYR A 224 0.20 6.14 12.15
N ASP A 225 1.16 7.01 12.37
CA ASP A 225 2.42 7.04 11.62
C ASP A 225 3.32 5.92 12.15
N VAL A 226 3.29 4.79 11.48
CA VAL A 226 4.02 3.57 11.85
C VAL A 226 5.53 3.80 11.76
N TYR A 227 5.98 4.58 10.78
CA TYR A 227 7.38 4.83 10.56
C TYR A 227 8.01 5.63 11.71
N HIS A 228 7.38 6.73 12.11
CA HIS A 228 7.84 7.57 13.23
C HIS A 228 7.32 7.13 14.59
N ASN A 229 6.42 6.14 14.65
CA ASN A 229 5.76 5.67 15.88
C ASN A 229 4.97 6.77 16.59
N CYS A 230 4.19 7.50 15.85
CA CYS A 230 3.38 8.61 16.36
C CYS A 230 1.91 8.39 16.02
N ILE A 231 1.04 8.69 17.00
CA ILE A 231 -0.41 8.67 16.81
C ILE A 231 -0.91 10.11 16.81
N TYR A 232 -1.81 10.41 15.89
CA TYR A 232 -2.43 11.73 15.76
C TYR A 232 -3.95 11.57 15.81
N ALA A 233 -4.60 12.28 16.74
CA ALA A 233 -6.06 12.31 16.79
C ALA A 233 -6.64 12.98 15.54
N LEU A 234 -7.69 12.42 14.99
CA LEU A 234 -8.47 13.03 13.90
C LEU A 234 -9.57 13.93 14.50
N LYS A 235 -9.97 14.97 13.77
CA LYS A 235 -11.10 15.82 14.15
C LYS A 235 -12.39 15.00 14.04
N SER A 236 -13.11 14.84 15.14
CA SER A 236 -14.27 13.93 15.28
C SER A 236 -15.56 14.35 14.55
N SER A 237 -15.57 15.46 13.83
CA SER A 237 -16.79 16.06 13.27
C SER A 237 -16.92 16.03 11.75
N ALA A 238 -16.00 15.40 11.05
CA ALA A 238 -16.04 15.38 9.59
C ALA A 238 -16.86 14.21 9.07
N GLU A 239 -17.85 14.48 8.21
CA GLU A 239 -18.60 13.47 7.46
C GLU A 239 -17.72 12.76 6.44
N SER A 240 -16.63 13.40 6.01
CA SER A 240 -15.62 12.89 5.08
C SER A 240 -14.21 13.01 5.66
N TYR A 241 -13.30 12.24 5.10
CA TYR A 241 -11.86 12.30 5.37
C TYR A 241 -11.14 12.78 4.11
N MET A 242 -10.36 13.86 4.25
CA MET A 242 -9.49 14.32 3.16
C MET A 242 -8.30 13.37 3.05
N LEU A 243 -8.30 12.56 1.99
CA LEU A 243 -7.20 11.67 1.65
C LEU A 243 -6.20 12.42 0.78
N ASP A 244 -5.00 12.59 1.31
CA ASP A 244 -3.88 13.23 0.63
C ASP A 244 -2.69 12.25 0.63
N LEU A 245 -2.46 11.59 -0.51
CA LEU A 245 -1.42 10.60 -0.70
C LEU A 245 -0.57 10.92 -1.92
N GLU A 246 0.69 11.19 -1.69
CA GLU A 246 1.67 11.23 -2.77
C GLU A 246 1.90 9.84 -3.39
N PRO A 247 2.52 9.75 -4.58
CA PRO A 247 2.89 8.45 -5.17
C PRO A 247 3.69 7.57 -4.20
N GLY A 248 3.24 6.33 -4.02
CA GLY A 248 3.86 5.35 -3.11
C GLY A 248 3.53 5.55 -1.62
N GLU A 249 2.84 6.63 -1.24
CA GLU A 249 2.53 6.93 0.15
C GLU A 249 1.37 6.06 0.69
N SER A 250 1.38 5.84 2.00
CA SER A 250 0.32 5.14 2.72
C SER A 250 -0.09 5.87 3.98
N ARG A 251 -1.34 5.66 4.41
CA ARG A 251 -1.89 6.11 5.70
C ARG A 251 -2.47 4.90 6.43
N LEU A 252 -2.21 4.82 7.72
CA LEU A 252 -2.86 3.86 8.59
C LEU A 252 -3.81 4.60 9.53
N LEU A 253 -5.10 4.43 9.31
CA LEU A 253 -6.15 4.97 10.15
C LEU A 253 -6.56 3.94 11.20
N VAL A 254 -6.87 4.40 12.41
CA VAL A 254 -7.22 3.54 13.54
C VAL A 254 -8.52 4.03 14.18
N SER A 255 -9.33 3.08 14.64
CA SER A 255 -10.52 3.34 15.47
C SER A 255 -10.53 2.43 16.70
N GLY A 256 -11.38 2.73 17.69
CA GLY A 256 -11.49 1.96 18.94
C GLY A 256 -10.45 2.31 20.00
N ILE A 257 -9.55 3.26 19.74
CA ILE A 257 -8.56 3.72 20.70
C ILE A 257 -8.99 5.01 21.42
N ASP A 258 -8.59 5.16 22.67
CA ASP A 258 -8.76 6.42 23.41
C ASP A 258 -7.80 7.47 22.85
N THR A 259 -8.35 8.55 22.35
CA THR A 259 -7.60 9.68 21.78
C THR A 259 -7.46 10.85 22.74
N THR A 260 -7.88 10.71 24.01
CA THR A 260 -7.78 11.74 25.03
C THR A 260 -6.32 12.10 25.29
N GLY A 261 -5.95 13.35 25.09
CA GLY A 261 -4.57 13.82 25.27
C GLY A 261 -3.61 13.49 24.13
N ILE A 262 -4.08 12.81 23.08
CA ILE A 262 -3.26 12.55 21.88
C ILE A 262 -3.10 13.85 21.09
N ARG A 263 -1.90 14.09 20.57
CA ARG A 263 -1.58 15.24 19.74
C ARG A 263 -2.40 15.20 18.44
N ILE A 264 -3.09 16.29 18.13
CA ILE A 264 -3.67 16.49 16.79
C ILE A 264 -2.52 16.84 15.84
N LYS A 265 -2.53 16.25 14.61
CA LYS A 265 -1.54 16.57 13.58
C LYS A 265 -1.57 18.08 13.33
N LYS A 266 -0.44 18.74 13.60
CA LYS A 266 -0.36 20.21 13.58
C LYS A 266 -0.58 20.81 12.19
N VAL A 267 -0.35 20.04 11.13
CA VAL A 267 -0.37 20.53 9.75
C VAL A 267 -1.15 19.60 8.87
N ASP A 268 -2.20 20.13 8.32
CA ASP A 268 -2.88 19.55 7.19
C ASP A 268 -2.05 19.86 5.94
N THR A 269 -1.41 18.84 5.40
CA THR A 269 -0.49 18.96 4.28
C THR A 269 -1.19 19.27 2.96
N SER A 270 -2.51 19.11 2.92
CA SER A 270 -3.36 19.54 1.79
C SER A 270 -3.40 21.06 1.62
N LEU A 271 -3.02 21.82 2.66
CA LEU A 271 -3.05 23.27 2.68
C LEU A 271 -1.65 23.88 2.47
N VAL A 272 -0.95 23.51 1.39
CA VAL A 272 0.28 24.22 1.00
C VAL A 272 -0.07 25.64 0.62
N LYS A 273 0.38 26.61 1.44
CA LYS A 273 0.15 28.02 1.20
C LYS A 273 1.13 28.63 0.22
N GLU A 274 2.41 28.25 0.34
CA GLU A 274 3.49 28.83 -0.45
C GLU A 274 4.56 27.74 -0.72
N ARG A 275 5.12 27.74 -1.91
CA ARG A 275 6.25 26.90 -2.29
C ARG A 275 7.42 27.78 -2.72
N TYR A 276 8.59 27.50 -2.19
CA TYR A 276 9.83 28.17 -2.54
C TYR A 276 10.82 27.13 -3.06
N LYS A 277 11.44 27.43 -4.20
CA LYS A 277 12.54 26.62 -4.70
C LYS A 277 13.84 27.09 -4.03
N LEU A 278 14.61 26.14 -3.51
CA LEU A 278 15.91 26.42 -2.94
C LEU A 278 16.95 26.52 -4.06
N GLU A 279 17.37 27.75 -4.40
CA GLU A 279 18.32 28.06 -5.49
C GLU A 279 19.66 28.59 -4.95
N THR A 280 20.08 28.10 -3.80
CA THR A 280 21.35 28.51 -3.19
C THR A 280 22.51 27.67 -3.71
N PRO A 281 23.74 28.21 -3.76
CA PRO A 281 24.91 27.43 -4.11
C PRO A 281 25.11 26.24 -3.17
N VAL A 282 25.48 25.10 -3.73
CA VAL A 282 25.61 23.82 -3.02
C VAL A 282 27.07 23.35 -3.12
N ALA A 283 27.66 23.00 -2.00
CA ALA A 283 28.93 22.26 -1.99
C ALA A 283 28.59 20.75 -2.10
N ILE A 284 29.21 20.06 -3.06
CA ILE A 284 28.97 18.63 -3.29
C ILE A 284 30.23 17.85 -2.89
N SER A 285 30.05 16.78 -2.14
CA SER A 285 31.10 15.83 -1.82
C SER A 285 30.56 14.40 -1.87
N VAL A 286 31.45 13.43 -2.05
CA VAL A 286 31.08 12.02 -2.17
C VAL A 286 31.93 11.16 -1.27
N SER A 287 31.34 10.05 -0.82
CA SER A 287 32.02 9.03 -0.01
C SER A 287 31.57 7.65 -0.47
N THR A 288 32.52 6.76 -0.71
CA THR A 288 32.25 5.34 -1.00
C THR A 288 32.50 4.49 0.26
N TYR A 289 32.28 3.19 0.17
CA TYR A 289 32.60 2.26 1.26
C TYR A 289 34.10 2.31 1.63
N GLU A 290 34.97 2.43 0.62
CA GLU A 290 36.43 2.46 0.76
C GLU A 290 36.92 3.75 1.43
N ASP A 291 36.15 4.82 1.37
CA ASP A 291 36.51 6.12 1.99
C ASP A 291 36.25 6.13 3.51
N HIS A 292 35.63 5.06 4.06
CA HIS A 292 35.37 4.89 5.50
C HIS A 292 34.72 6.11 6.18
N GLY A 293 33.76 6.74 5.47
CA GLY A 293 33.04 7.92 5.96
C GLY A 293 33.75 9.26 5.72
N SER A 294 34.92 9.26 5.09
CA SER A 294 35.56 10.49 4.63
C SER A 294 34.91 10.96 3.32
N PHE A 295 34.69 12.28 3.20
CA PHE A 295 34.07 12.88 2.02
C PHE A 295 35.09 13.58 1.15
N ARG A 296 35.04 13.31 -0.15
CA ARG A 296 35.89 13.95 -1.18
C ARG A 296 35.06 15.00 -1.93
N PRO A 297 35.53 16.27 -2.03
CA PRO A 297 34.78 17.29 -2.74
C PRO A 297 34.70 17.02 -4.24
N VAL A 298 33.54 17.35 -4.83
CA VAL A 298 33.32 17.36 -6.28
C VAL A 298 33.43 18.80 -6.77
N HIS A 299 34.49 19.10 -7.52
CA HIS A 299 34.75 20.44 -8.00
C HIS A 299 33.99 20.78 -9.29
N GLY A 300 33.70 22.06 -9.49
CA GLY A 300 33.09 22.58 -10.72
C GLY A 300 31.57 22.43 -10.78
N ARG A 301 30.92 22.02 -9.66
CA ARG A 301 29.47 21.89 -9.54
C ARG A 301 28.98 22.56 -8.27
N SER A 302 27.85 23.25 -8.37
CA SER A 302 27.32 24.07 -7.27
C SER A 302 25.80 24.13 -7.24
N SER A 303 25.11 23.17 -7.87
CA SER A 303 23.66 23.06 -7.91
C SER A 303 23.19 21.68 -7.50
N PHE A 304 21.91 21.53 -7.14
CA PHE A 304 21.28 20.23 -6.94
C PHE A 304 21.09 19.57 -8.31
N GLU A 305 21.93 18.59 -8.61
CA GLU A 305 21.94 17.86 -9.88
C GLU A 305 21.98 16.36 -9.60
N ASN A 306 21.44 15.56 -10.51
CA ASN A 306 21.62 14.14 -10.47
C ASN A 306 23.05 13.77 -10.90
N LEU A 307 23.92 13.60 -9.93
CA LEU A 307 25.33 13.31 -10.18
C LEU A 307 25.53 11.97 -10.91
N CYS A 308 24.64 10.99 -10.73
CA CYS A 308 24.80 9.66 -11.31
C CYS A 308 24.62 9.59 -12.84
N ILE A 309 24.07 10.65 -13.47
CA ILE A 309 23.99 10.73 -14.93
C ILE A 309 25.21 11.44 -15.56
N GLU A 310 26.14 11.91 -14.73
CA GLU A 310 27.27 12.70 -15.18
C GLU A 310 28.49 11.84 -15.51
N PRO A 311 29.32 12.26 -16.50
CA PRO A 311 30.52 11.53 -16.87
C PRO A 311 31.45 11.25 -15.66
N GLY A 312 31.76 9.98 -15.45
CA GLY A 312 32.60 9.51 -14.34
C GLY A 312 31.81 9.12 -13.07
N PHE A 313 30.49 9.30 -13.06
CA PHE A 313 29.61 8.91 -11.93
C PHE A 313 28.55 7.88 -12.33
N GLU A 314 28.53 7.37 -13.55
CA GLU A 314 27.50 6.46 -14.07
C GLU A 314 27.43 5.14 -13.28
N SER A 315 28.54 4.74 -12.68
CA SER A 315 28.63 3.56 -11.82
C SER A 315 28.88 3.93 -10.35
N PHE A 316 28.61 5.17 -9.97
CA PHE A 316 28.84 5.61 -8.60
C PHE A 316 27.91 4.90 -7.64
N HIS A 317 28.50 4.34 -6.59
CA HIS A 317 27.79 3.74 -5.45
C HIS A 317 28.42 4.30 -4.18
N GLY A 318 27.62 4.97 -3.39
CA GLY A 318 28.15 5.70 -2.25
C GLY A 318 27.14 6.65 -1.65
N ILE A 319 27.65 7.61 -0.91
CA ILE A 319 26.89 8.72 -0.38
C ILE A 319 27.27 9.98 -1.16
N ILE A 320 26.27 10.66 -1.69
CA ILE A 320 26.42 11.99 -2.28
C ILE A 320 25.91 12.99 -1.25
N ARG A 321 26.77 13.86 -0.78
CA ARG A 321 26.45 14.90 0.19
C ARG A 321 26.31 16.26 -0.50
N TYR A 322 25.19 16.91 -0.22
CA TYR A 322 24.90 18.27 -0.63
C TYR A 322 24.85 19.16 0.61
N GLU A 323 25.69 20.19 0.67
CA GLU A 323 25.76 21.13 1.79
C GLU A 323 25.43 22.54 1.30
N THR A 324 24.48 23.18 1.96
CA THR A 324 24.06 24.54 1.60
C THR A 324 23.49 25.27 2.81
N THR A 325 23.10 26.51 2.60
CA THR A 325 22.40 27.32 3.60
C THR A 325 21.19 28.00 2.97
N PHE A 326 20.15 28.18 3.77
CA PHE A 326 18.96 28.93 3.39
C PHE A 326 18.54 29.90 4.49
N THR A 327 17.76 30.92 4.12
CA THR A 327 17.30 31.94 5.06
C THR A 327 15.80 31.89 5.20
N ILE A 328 15.30 32.00 6.43
CA ILE A 328 13.89 32.13 6.75
C ILE A 328 13.71 33.43 7.54
N ASP A 329 12.88 34.33 7.04
CA ASP A 329 12.69 35.65 7.66
C ASP A 329 11.84 35.58 8.95
N SER A 330 10.89 34.66 9.00
CA SER A 330 10.03 34.47 10.16
C SER A 330 9.85 32.99 10.47
N PRO A 331 9.82 32.59 11.77
CA PRO A 331 9.47 31.24 12.15
C PRO A 331 8.04 30.91 11.70
N ALA A 332 7.76 29.65 11.47
CA ALA A 332 6.42 29.19 11.17
C ALA A 332 5.43 29.71 12.25
N LYS A 333 4.31 30.28 11.80
CA LYS A 333 3.23 30.69 12.73
C LYS A 333 2.73 29.45 13.51
N SER A 334 2.17 29.64 14.69
CA SER A 334 1.80 28.58 15.64
C SER A 334 0.96 27.43 15.07
N ASN A 335 0.38 27.56 13.87
CA ASN A 335 -0.42 26.55 13.19
C ASN A 335 0.07 26.22 11.76
N SER A 336 1.30 26.59 11.41
CA SER A 336 1.90 26.29 10.11
C SER A 336 3.17 25.48 10.28
N GLY A 337 3.44 24.55 9.37
CA GLY A 337 4.69 23.79 9.31
C GLY A 337 5.52 24.18 8.11
N VAL A 338 6.81 23.92 8.18
CA VAL A 338 7.76 24.07 7.09
C VAL A 338 8.26 22.69 6.70
N PHE A 339 8.03 22.34 5.44
CA PHE A 339 8.46 21.05 4.90
C PHE A 339 9.52 21.26 3.83
N LEU A 340 10.58 20.47 3.91
CA LEU A 340 11.52 20.32 2.82
C LEU A 340 11.09 19.12 1.96
N VAL A 341 10.92 19.37 0.67
CA VAL A 341 10.61 18.34 -0.34
C VAL A 341 11.79 18.22 -1.28
N ILE A 342 12.25 17.01 -1.52
CA ILE A 342 13.35 16.72 -2.44
C ILE A 342 12.77 15.95 -3.62
N GLU A 343 12.72 16.59 -4.76
CA GLU A 343 12.24 16.01 -6.02
C GLU A 343 13.42 15.39 -6.78
N GLY A 344 13.14 14.31 -7.53
CA GLY A 344 14.15 13.64 -8.35
C GLY A 344 15.23 12.87 -7.57
N ALA A 345 15.06 12.68 -6.26
CA ALA A 345 15.95 11.85 -5.47
C ALA A 345 15.55 10.37 -5.54
N ASN A 346 16.52 9.50 -5.35
CA ASN A 346 16.31 8.06 -5.29
C ASN A 346 16.94 7.46 -4.04
N GLU A 347 16.47 6.28 -3.64
CA GLU A 347 17.02 5.46 -2.58
C GLU A 347 16.86 6.09 -1.19
N VAL A 348 17.93 6.25 -0.43
CA VAL A 348 17.86 6.73 0.95
C VAL A 348 18.36 8.17 1.06
N ILE A 349 17.53 9.01 1.65
CA ILE A 349 17.89 10.40 1.99
C ILE A 349 17.99 10.56 3.51
N GLN A 350 19.13 11.03 3.99
CA GLN A 350 19.34 11.48 5.37
C GLN A 350 19.48 13.00 5.38
N LEU A 351 18.65 13.66 6.16
CA LEU A 351 18.64 15.13 6.26
C LEU A 351 19.23 15.58 7.60
N THR A 352 20.04 16.64 7.57
CA THR A 352 20.50 17.34 8.77
C THR A 352 20.25 18.84 8.62
N VAL A 353 19.52 19.43 9.57
CA VAL A 353 19.19 20.85 9.64
C VAL A 353 19.75 21.42 10.93
N ASN A 354 20.59 22.44 10.87
CA ASN A 354 21.18 23.09 12.05
C ASN A 354 21.77 22.09 13.06
N GLN A 355 22.53 21.10 12.58
CA GLN A 355 23.14 20.01 13.35
C GLN A 355 22.15 18.94 13.90
N HIS A 356 20.87 19.04 13.63
CA HIS A 356 19.87 18.03 13.97
C HIS A 356 19.65 17.08 12.79
N THR A 357 20.01 15.80 12.97
CA THR A 357 19.77 14.77 11.98
C THR A 357 18.38 14.20 12.15
N LEU A 358 17.57 14.26 11.10
CA LEU A 358 16.19 13.81 11.05
C LEU A 358 16.11 12.30 10.77
N PHE A 359 14.93 11.71 10.94
CA PHE A 359 14.67 10.36 10.46
C PHE A 359 14.95 10.28 8.94
N PRO A 360 15.61 9.21 8.45
CA PRO A 360 15.88 9.06 7.03
C PRO A 360 14.60 8.75 6.26
N ALA A 361 14.50 9.17 5.01
CA ALA A 361 13.50 8.68 4.09
C ALA A 361 14.09 7.53 3.26
N ILE A 362 13.46 6.36 3.30
CA ILE A 362 13.89 5.14 2.60
C ILE A 362 13.01 4.94 1.35
N GLY A 363 13.00 5.90 0.46
CA GLY A 363 12.15 5.94 -0.72
C GLY A 363 11.20 7.13 -0.72
N ALA A 364 10.64 7.41 -1.89
CA ALA A 364 9.70 8.51 -2.08
C ALA A 364 8.38 8.30 -1.29
N PRO A 365 7.72 9.41 -0.90
CA PRO A 365 8.09 10.81 -1.11
C PRO A 365 9.16 11.29 -0.13
N TYR A 366 10.16 12.03 -0.62
CA TYR A 366 11.22 12.61 0.22
C TYR A 366 10.77 13.94 0.79
N ARG A 367 10.01 13.86 1.86
CA ARG A 367 9.40 15.00 2.53
C ARG A 367 9.71 14.99 4.02
N PHE A 368 10.27 16.08 4.50
CA PHE A 368 10.75 16.21 5.87
C PHE A 368 10.09 17.42 6.54
N ASP A 369 9.47 17.21 7.69
CA ASP A 369 9.03 18.30 8.55
C ASP A 369 10.26 18.89 9.26
N ILE A 370 10.63 20.10 8.89
CA ILE A 370 11.78 20.81 9.46
C ILE A 370 11.38 21.92 10.41
N THR A 371 10.11 22.03 10.75
CA THR A 371 9.51 23.11 11.54
C THR A 371 10.25 23.37 12.84
N ASP A 372 10.54 22.32 13.59
CA ASP A 372 11.14 22.41 14.93
C ASP A 372 12.68 22.59 14.87
N TYR A 373 13.31 22.54 13.69
CA TYR A 373 14.77 22.56 13.50
C TYR A 373 15.29 23.83 12.86
N ILE A 374 14.38 24.69 12.37
CA ILE A 374 14.74 25.97 11.71
C ILE A 374 14.72 27.12 12.69
N VAL A 375 15.57 28.10 12.44
CA VAL A 375 15.64 29.36 13.21
C VAL A 375 15.44 30.56 12.26
N PRO A 376 14.97 31.72 12.76
CA PRO A 376 14.97 32.95 11.98
C PRO A 376 16.38 33.31 11.52
N GLY A 377 16.52 33.73 10.27
CA GLY A 377 17.79 33.99 9.64
C GLY A 377 18.39 32.79 8.93
N LYS A 378 19.70 32.64 8.98
CA LYS A 378 20.46 31.65 8.25
C LYS A 378 20.39 30.27 8.89
N ASN A 379 20.02 29.26 8.11
CA ASN A 379 19.95 27.86 8.48
C ASN A 379 20.93 27.04 7.64
N GLN A 380 21.57 26.05 8.25
CA GLN A 380 22.43 25.08 7.57
C GLN A 380 21.63 23.85 7.14
N LEU A 381 21.90 23.34 5.94
CA LEU A 381 21.25 22.15 5.39
C LEU A 381 22.31 21.20 4.85
N ILE A 382 22.26 19.94 5.27
CA ILE A 382 23.04 18.83 4.71
C ILE A 382 22.05 17.76 4.26
N ILE A 383 22.21 17.31 3.01
CA ILE A 383 21.43 16.22 2.42
C ILE A 383 22.40 15.11 2.01
N ASP A 384 22.30 13.96 2.64
CA ASP A 384 23.05 12.77 2.26
C ASP A 384 22.14 11.84 1.46
N ASN A 385 22.44 11.65 0.18
CA ASN A 385 21.78 10.67 -0.66
C ASN A 385 22.65 9.42 -0.76
N THR A 386 22.20 8.33 -0.14
CA THR A 386 22.88 7.03 -0.17
C THR A 386 22.35 6.19 -1.33
N THR A 387 23.19 5.99 -2.35
CA THR A 387 22.83 5.25 -3.56
C THR A 387 22.90 3.73 -3.35
N THR A 388 22.32 2.99 -4.30
CA THR A 388 22.36 1.51 -4.30
C THR A 388 23.74 0.98 -4.74
N VAL A 389 24.07 -0.25 -4.34
CA VAL A 389 25.23 -1.01 -4.86
C VAL A 389 24.96 -1.68 -6.21
N PHE A 390 23.77 -1.48 -6.78
CA PHE A 390 23.36 -2.11 -8.02
C PHE A 390 24.33 -1.88 -9.20
N PRO A 391 24.92 -0.68 -9.41
CA PRO A 391 25.89 -0.45 -10.47
C PRO A 391 27.14 -1.34 -10.40
N LEU A 392 27.44 -1.95 -9.25
CA LEU A 392 28.56 -2.91 -9.09
C LEU A 392 28.28 -4.30 -9.67
N ILE A 393 27.03 -4.63 -9.91
CA ILE A 393 26.61 -5.93 -10.41
C ILE A 393 26.69 -5.90 -11.94
N LYS A 394 27.79 -6.37 -12.51
CA LYS A 394 28.14 -6.22 -13.92
C LYS A 394 27.13 -6.76 -14.95
N ASP A 395 26.26 -7.69 -14.57
CA ASP A 395 25.26 -8.31 -15.46
C ASP A 395 23.83 -7.98 -15.07
N ALA A 396 23.62 -6.98 -14.22
CA ALA A 396 22.29 -6.55 -13.87
C ALA A 396 21.66 -5.84 -15.09
N PRO A 397 20.42 -6.17 -15.47
CA PRO A 397 19.73 -5.42 -16.50
C PRO A 397 19.75 -3.95 -16.09
N SER A 398 20.08 -3.08 -17.03
CA SER A 398 20.01 -1.63 -16.82
C SER A 398 18.56 -1.30 -16.40
N VAL A 399 18.35 -1.15 -15.12
CA VAL A 399 17.13 -0.52 -14.66
C VAL A 399 17.31 0.93 -15.07
N ASN A 400 16.65 1.31 -16.16
CA ASN A 400 16.41 2.69 -16.44
C ASN A 400 15.67 3.24 -15.22
N THR A 401 16.41 3.78 -14.28
CA THR A 401 15.88 4.71 -13.29
C THR A 401 15.56 5.99 -14.06
N GLY A 402 14.57 5.86 -14.95
CA GLY A 402 13.97 7.00 -15.60
C GLY A 402 13.33 7.85 -14.52
N LEU A 403 13.90 8.98 -14.30
CA LEU A 403 13.27 10.12 -13.65
C LEU A 403 12.20 10.69 -14.57
#